data_8284e0ad3e8d1e8859d2864496de3ca9
#
_entry.id   8284e0ad3e8d1e8859d2864496de3ca9
#
_cell.length_a   1.000
_cell.length_b   1.000
_cell.length_c   1.000
_cell.angle_alpha   90.00
_cell.angle_beta   90.00
_cell.angle_gamma   90.00
#
_symmetry.space_group_name_H-M   'P 1'
#
loop_
_entity.id
_entity.type
_entity.pdbx_description
1 polymer ?
#
loop_
_entity_poly.entity_id
_entity_poly.type
_entity_poly.pdbx_seq_one_letter_code
_entity_poly.pdbx_strand_id
1 'polypeptide(L)'
;TESFLGFDKASGELIASAMLACDAQMDTGEIAVSVRGDWRGKGVGWSLLDLLASEAKRRGLKRVISIEDRDNHAAIELEREKGFTAHGLDGDPHLVMLEKRFD
;
A
#
# COMPACT_ATOMS: atom_id res chain seq x y z
N THR A 1 5.01 -8.15 11.01
CA THR A 1 4.80 -8.07 9.55
C THR A 1 3.75 -9.08 9.12
N GLU A 2 2.78 -8.63 8.38
CA GLU A 2 1.79 -9.52 7.76
C GLU A 2 1.86 -9.41 6.25
N SER A 3 1.70 -10.57 5.59
CA SER A 3 1.68 -10.64 4.13
C SER A 3 0.37 -11.26 3.66
N PHE A 4 -0.14 -10.73 2.56
CA PHE A 4 -1.34 -11.22 1.90
C PHE A 4 -0.99 -11.52 0.45
N LEU A 5 -1.45 -12.67 -0.04
CA LEU A 5 -1.20 -13.08 -1.41
C LEU A 5 -2.52 -13.23 -2.15
N GLY A 6 -2.56 -12.69 -3.36
CA GLY A 6 -3.72 -12.81 -4.24
C GLY A 6 -3.44 -13.76 -5.38
N PHE A 7 -4.35 -14.70 -5.61
CA PHE A 7 -4.24 -15.71 -6.65
C PHE A 7 -5.42 -15.64 -7.60
N ASP A 8 -5.14 -15.89 -8.87
CA ASP A 8 -6.19 -16.07 -9.86
C ASP A 8 -6.87 -17.42 -9.63
N LYS A 9 -8.19 -17.41 -9.44
CA LYS A 9 -8.97 -18.61 -9.16
C LYS A 9 -8.93 -19.62 -10.32
N ALA A 10 -8.87 -19.12 -11.53
CA ALA A 10 -8.91 -19.99 -12.72
C ALA A 10 -7.57 -20.70 -12.96
N SER A 11 -6.45 -20.01 -12.80
CA SER A 11 -5.13 -20.55 -13.10
C SER A 11 -4.33 -20.97 -11.86
N GLY A 12 -4.69 -20.46 -10.68
CA GLY A 12 -3.92 -20.64 -9.47
C GLY A 12 -2.65 -19.81 -9.41
N GLU A 13 -2.42 -18.92 -10.36
CA GLU A 13 -1.22 -18.10 -10.42
C GLU A 13 -1.27 -16.95 -9.42
N LEU A 14 -0.10 -16.59 -8.88
CA LEU A 14 0.05 -15.42 -8.03
C LEU A 14 -0.08 -14.15 -8.86
N ILE A 15 -1.02 -13.28 -8.51
CA ILE A 15 -1.28 -12.05 -9.26
C ILE A 15 -0.96 -10.78 -8.47
N ALA A 16 -0.88 -10.89 -7.14
CA ALA A 16 -0.65 -9.72 -6.30
C ALA A 16 -0.09 -10.12 -4.95
N SER A 17 0.61 -9.19 -4.32
CA SER A 17 1.05 -9.33 -2.94
C SER A 17 0.87 -8.02 -2.21
N ALA A 18 0.64 -8.09 -0.91
CA ALA A 18 0.50 -6.94 -0.04
C ALA A 18 1.17 -7.22 1.30
N MET A 19 1.76 -6.21 1.89
CA MET A 19 2.48 -6.34 3.16
C MET A 19 2.13 -5.17 4.08
N LEU A 20 1.99 -5.47 5.36
CA LEU A 20 1.85 -4.47 6.42
C LEU A 20 2.90 -4.75 7.49
N ALA A 21 3.82 -3.82 7.69
CA ALA A 21 4.83 -3.88 8.73
C ALA A 21 4.60 -2.74 9.72
N CYS A 22 4.47 -3.07 11.01
CA CYS A 22 4.21 -2.09 12.06
C CYS A 22 5.50 -1.69 12.75
N ASP A 23 5.59 -0.42 13.18
CA ASP A 23 6.73 0.03 13.98
C ASP A 23 6.63 -0.49 15.42
N ALA A 24 7.71 -0.30 16.20
CA ALA A 24 7.79 -0.82 17.56
C ALA A 24 6.75 -0.21 18.50
N GLN A 25 6.35 1.04 18.26
CA GLN A 25 5.35 1.75 19.05
C GLN A 25 3.91 1.43 18.60
N MET A 26 3.73 0.69 17.53
CA MET A 26 2.42 0.40 16.93
C MET A 26 1.63 1.66 16.55
N ASP A 27 2.33 2.74 16.18
CA ASP A 27 1.73 3.98 15.71
C ASP A 27 1.64 4.06 14.19
N THR A 28 2.64 3.55 13.50
CA THR A 28 2.76 3.66 12.06
C THR A 28 2.92 2.26 11.44
N GLY A 29 2.15 1.99 10.41
CA GLY A 29 2.32 0.82 9.57
C GLY A 29 2.88 1.22 8.22
N GLU A 30 3.87 0.49 7.74
CA GLU A 30 4.34 0.64 6.36
C GLU A 30 3.68 -0.42 5.51
N ILE A 31 3.08 0.00 4.40
CA ILE A 31 2.41 -0.89 3.47
C ILE A 31 3.15 -0.96 2.14
N ALA A 32 3.05 -2.11 1.49
CA ALA A 32 3.54 -2.31 0.14
C ALA A 32 2.55 -3.19 -0.60
N VAL A 33 2.18 -2.79 -1.81
CA VAL A 33 1.27 -3.53 -2.67
C VAL A 33 1.93 -3.71 -4.03
N SER A 34 1.92 -4.92 -4.53
CA SER A 34 2.41 -5.23 -5.87
C SER A 34 1.35 -6.03 -6.63
N VAL A 35 1.05 -5.60 -7.84
CA VAL A 35 0.07 -6.26 -8.71
C VAL A 35 0.74 -6.60 -10.02
N ARG A 36 0.59 -7.84 -10.47
CA ARG A 36 1.15 -8.27 -11.75
C ARG A 36 0.57 -7.39 -12.89
N GLY A 37 1.41 -7.04 -13.86
CA GLY A 37 1.08 -6.03 -14.86
C GLY A 37 -0.21 -6.30 -15.63
N ASP A 38 -0.48 -7.56 -15.98
CA ASP A 38 -1.69 -7.95 -16.71
C ASP A 38 -2.97 -7.91 -15.83
N TRP A 39 -2.82 -7.74 -14.52
CA TRP A 39 -3.93 -7.60 -13.59
C TRP A 39 -4.13 -6.18 -13.09
N ARG A 40 -3.32 -5.24 -13.56
CA ARG A 40 -3.50 -3.82 -13.22
C ARG A 40 -4.78 -3.29 -13.87
N GLY A 41 -5.42 -2.33 -13.18
CA GLY A 41 -6.66 -1.74 -13.65
C GLY A 41 -7.90 -2.58 -13.43
N LYS A 42 -7.78 -3.73 -12.74
CA LYS A 42 -8.92 -4.61 -12.45
C LYS A 42 -9.43 -4.51 -11.01
N GLY A 43 -8.97 -3.51 -10.27
CA GLY A 43 -9.43 -3.27 -8.91
C GLY A 43 -8.70 -4.07 -7.83
N VAL A 44 -7.71 -4.89 -8.20
CA VAL A 44 -6.97 -5.71 -7.24
C VAL A 44 -6.17 -4.84 -6.27
N GLY A 45 -5.44 -3.85 -6.78
CA GLY A 45 -4.68 -2.91 -5.96
C GLY A 45 -5.57 -2.12 -5.00
N TRP A 46 -6.74 -1.69 -5.47
CA TRP A 46 -7.74 -1.00 -4.66
C TRP A 46 -8.19 -1.86 -3.49
N SER A 47 -8.53 -3.11 -3.77
CA SER A 47 -9.00 -4.05 -2.75
C SER A 47 -7.93 -4.34 -1.71
N LEU A 48 -6.68 -4.50 -2.14
CA LEU A 48 -5.57 -4.76 -1.24
C LEU A 48 -5.25 -3.54 -0.37
N LEU A 49 -5.28 -2.34 -0.92
CA LEU A 49 -5.10 -1.12 -0.14
C LEU A 49 -6.18 -0.96 0.92
N ASP A 50 -7.44 -1.21 0.57
CA ASP A 50 -8.53 -1.17 1.52
C ASP A 50 -8.34 -2.22 2.63
N LEU A 51 -7.93 -3.42 2.27
CA LEU A 51 -7.66 -4.49 3.23
C LEU A 51 -6.56 -4.08 4.21
N LEU A 52 -5.43 -3.56 3.71
CA LEU A 52 -4.32 -3.15 4.55
C LEU A 52 -4.68 -1.98 5.45
N ALA A 53 -5.40 -0.98 4.92
CA ALA A 53 -5.84 0.18 5.70
C ALA A 53 -6.83 -0.25 6.79
N SER A 54 -7.77 -1.13 6.48
CA SER A 54 -8.72 -1.67 7.45
C SER A 54 -8.02 -2.45 8.55
N GLU A 55 -7.04 -3.28 8.19
CA GLU A 55 -6.27 -4.06 9.15
C GLU A 55 -5.45 -3.16 10.06
N ALA A 56 -4.82 -2.13 9.50
CA ALA A 56 -4.06 -1.16 10.28
C ALA A 56 -4.94 -0.42 11.29
N LYS A 57 -6.11 0.01 10.84
CA LYS A 57 -7.07 0.69 11.71
C LYS A 57 -7.57 -0.23 12.82
N ARG A 58 -7.85 -1.50 12.50
CA ARG A 58 -8.28 -2.50 13.46
C ARG A 58 -7.24 -2.72 14.56
N ARG A 59 -5.96 -2.63 14.21
CA ARG A 59 -4.85 -2.77 15.17
C ARG A 59 -4.57 -1.53 16.00
N GLY A 60 -5.29 -0.44 15.74
CA GLY A 60 -5.11 0.81 16.47
C GLY A 60 -3.96 1.66 15.99
N LEU A 61 -3.42 1.40 14.81
CA LEU A 61 -2.39 2.24 14.23
C LEU A 61 -2.94 3.63 13.92
N LYS A 62 -2.13 4.67 14.08
CA LYS A 62 -2.54 6.05 13.85
C LYS A 62 -2.45 6.44 12.39
N ARG A 63 -1.55 5.80 11.64
CA ARG A 63 -1.35 6.08 10.23
C ARG A 63 -0.72 4.90 9.51
N VAL A 64 -0.84 4.89 8.21
CA VAL A 64 -0.07 4.01 7.32
C VAL A 64 0.72 4.87 6.35
N ILE A 65 1.89 4.39 5.97
CA ILE A 65 2.74 5.04 4.98
C ILE A 65 3.13 4.04 3.89
N SER A 66 3.42 4.57 2.72
CA SER A 66 3.95 3.81 1.59
C SER A 66 5.06 4.62 0.95
N ILE A 67 6.19 3.99 0.66
CA ILE A 67 7.31 4.64 -0.02
C ILE A 67 7.28 4.19 -1.47
N GLU A 68 7.19 5.15 -2.38
CA GLU A 68 7.10 4.89 -3.81
C GLU A 68 8.17 5.64 -4.57
N ASP A 69 8.62 5.06 -5.68
CA ASP A 69 9.44 5.78 -6.66
C ASP A 69 8.58 6.86 -7.31
N ARG A 70 9.13 8.06 -7.53
CA ARG A 70 8.38 9.15 -8.16
C ARG A 70 7.89 8.82 -9.57
N ASP A 71 8.57 7.90 -10.23
CA ASP A 71 8.18 7.45 -11.57
C ASP A 71 7.04 6.43 -11.55
N ASN A 72 6.72 5.89 -10.40
CA ASN A 72 5.62 4.94 -10.26
C ASN A 72 4.28 5.67 -10.14
N HIS A 73 3.88 6.33 -11.21
CA HIS A 73 2.68 7.17 -11.24
C HIS A 73 1.41 6.38 -10.93
N ALA A 74 1.33 5.14 -11.40
CA ALA A 74 0.15 4.31 -11.19
C ALA A 74 -0.08 4.03 -9.71
N ALA A 75 0.96 3.67 -8.96
CA ALA A 75 0.85 3.42 -7.52
C ALA A 75 0.53 4.69 -6.74
N ILE A 76 1.20 5.79 -7.08
CA ILE A 76 0.98 7.09 -6.43
C ILE A 76 -0.46 7.55 -6.64
N GLU A 77 -0.96 7.47 -7.86
CA GLU A 77 -2.32 7.89 -8.19
C GLU A 77 -3.35 7.02 -7.48
N LEU A 78 -3.15 5.70 -7.45
CA LEU A 78 -4.02 4.77 -6.77
C LEU A 78 -4.12 5.09 -5.27
N GLU A 79 -2.98 5.32 -4.64
CA GLU A 79 -2.93 5.63 -3.21
C GLU A 79 -3.57 6.98 -2.91
N ARG A 80 -3.37 7.98 -3.77
CA ARG A 80 -4.02 9.29 -3.61
C ARG A 80 -5.54 9.20 -3.72
N GLU A 81 -6.04 8.37 -4.62
CA GLU A 81 -7.48 8.12 -4.73
C GLU A 81 -8.04 7.49 -3.46
N LYS A 82 -7.23 6.74 -2.72
CA LYS A 82 -7.63 6.14 -1.44
C LYS A 82 -7.41 7.06 -0.24
N GLY A 83 -7.10 8.32 -0.48
CA GLY A 83 -6.99 9.32 0.58
C GLY A 83 -5.58 9.50 1.15
N PHE A 84 -4.58 8.94 0.52
CA PHE A 84 -3.19 9.17 0.90
C PHE A 84 -2.73 10.54 0.41
N THR A 85 -1.90 11.21 1.21
CA THR A 85 -1.25 12.46 0.84
C THR A 85 0.23 12.23 0.57
N ALA A 86 0.76 12.92 -0.44
CA ALA A 86 2.14 12.75 -0.86
C ALA A 86 3.07 13.76 -0.18
N HIS A 87 4.20 13.27 0.30
CA HIS A 87 5.24 14.08 0.95
C HIS A 87 6.61 13.71 0.37
N GLY A 88 7.49 14.70 0.19
CA GLY A 88 8.86 14.43 -0.20
C GLY A 88 9.64 13.77 0.93
N LEU A 89 10.63 12.95 0.57
CA LEU A 89 11.56 12.39 1.53
C LEU A 89 12.84 13.19 1.54
N ASP A 90 13.29 13.58 2.74
CA ASP A 90 14.54 14.32 2.89
C ASP A 90 15.71 13.47 2.43
N GLY A 91 16.56 14.07 1.61
CA GLY A 91 17.77 13.41 1.14
C GLY A 91 17.58 12.44 -0.02
N ASP A 92 16.35 12.22 -0.48
CA ASP A 92 16.10 11.34 -1.64
C ASP A 92 15.04 11.93 -2.57
N PRO A 93 15.46 12.65 -3.64
CA PRO A 93 14.52 13.26 -4.58
C PRO A 93 13.80 12.27 -5.48
N HIS A 94 14.25 11.00 -5.52
CA HIS A 94 13.63 9.97 -6.36
C HIS A 94 12.45 9.28 -5.70
N LEU A 95 12.29 9.45 -4.38
CA LEU A 95 11.25 8.79 -3.62
C LEU A 95 10.21 9.78 -3.10
N VAL A 96 9.01 9.29 -2.90
CA VAL A 96 7.92 10.03 -2.28
C VAL A 96 7.26 9.13 -1.24
N MET A 97 6.91 9.72 -0.09
CA MET A 97 6.16 9.04 0.95
C MET A 97 4.69 9.41 0.81
N LEU A 98 3.83 8.40 0.79
CA LEU A 98 2.39 8.60 0.85
C LEU A 98 1.91 8.20 2.24
N GLU A 99 1.02 9.01 2.81
CA GLU A 99 0.55 8.85 4.17
C GLU A 99 -0.96 8.93 4.24
N LYS A 100 -1.57 8.04 5.02
CA LYS A 100 -2.98 8.10 5.37
C LYS A 100 -3.13 8.01 6.88
N ARG A 101 -3.76 9.02 7.47
CA ARG A 101 -4.04 9.06 8.92
C ARG A 101 -5.46 8.58 9.19
N PHE A 102 -5.64 7.99 10.38
CA PHE A 102 -6.92 7.44 10.83
C PHE A 102 -7.59 8.28 11.91
N ASP A 103 -7.22 9.53 12.00
CA ASP A 103 -7.82 10.46 12.98
C ASP A 103 -8.96 11.31 12.42
#